data_85a2d5abfab862d71c909d790ee80440
#
_entry.id   85a2d5abfab862d71c909d790ee80440
#
_cell.length_a   1.000
_cell.length_b   1.000
_cell.length_c   1.000
_cell.angle_alpha   90.00
_cell.angle_beta   90.00
_cell.angle_gamma   90.00
#
_symmetry.space_group_name_H-M   'P 1'
#
loop_
_entity.id
_entity.type
_entity.pdbx_description
1 polymer ?
#
loop_
_entity_poly.entity_id
_entity_poly.type
_entity_poly.pdbx_seq_one_letter_code
_entity_poly.pdbx_strand_id
1 'polypeptide(L)'
;MIKSLSKSNELKNRAEKVIPHLTGTFSRAAPSFVEGVFPVYVQSAHGSHFIDVDGNKFLDYLCSLGPITLGYNYEPVNRAIINQLKNGILFSLPHPVELELSELIAKTIPNTDMVKFEKSGSNAVTGAVRAARAFTKRDKIAYCGHGGVWHDWFTVTTSRNKGI
;
A
#
# COMPACT_ATOMS: atom_id res chain seq x y z
N MET A 1 26.32 11.32 2.93
CA MET A 1 26.61 10.90 4.31
C MET A 1 25.42 11.25 5.18
N ILE A 2 24.92 10.35 6.00
CA ILE A 2 23.82 10.60 6.96
C ILE A 2 24.33 11.58 8.01
N LYS A 3 23.60 12.69 8.22
CA LYS A 3 24.01 13.76 9.13
C LYS A 3 23.56 13.53 10.57
N SER A 4 22.34 13.03 10.74
CA SER A 4 21.72 12.76 12.03
C SER A 4 20.56 11.80 11.84
N LEU A 5 20.15 11.10 12.89
CA LEU A 5 18.88 10.35 13.02
C LEU A 5 18.18 10.70 14.35
N SER A 6 18.49 11.84 14.95
CA SER A 6 18.01 12.21 16.30
C SER A 6 16.49 12.38 16.34
N LYS A 7 15.91 13.09 15.39
CA LYS A 7 14.45 13.26 15.29
C LYS A 7 13.74 11.93 14.96
N SER A 8 14.33 11.14 14.06
CA SER A 8 13.81 9.82 13.70
C SER A 8 13.75 8.91 14.95
N ASN A 9 14.78 8.92 15.79
CA ASN A 9 14.83 8.15 17.03
C ASN A 9 13.85 8.68 18.09
N GLU A 10 13.70 10.00 18.22
CA GLU A 10 12.69 10.59 19.11
C GLU A 10 11.28 10.16 18.71
N LEU A 11 10.94 10.24 17.43
CA LEU A 11 9.64 9.81 16.93
C LEU A 11 9.43 8.30 17.11
N LYS A 12 10.47 7.48 16.89
CA LYS A 12 10.45 6.04 17.17
C LYS A 12 10.04 5.78 18.62
N ASN A 13 10.74 6.38 19.58
CA ASN A 13 10.48 6.21 21.01
C ASN A 13 9.04 6.62 21.42
N ARG A 14 8.48 7.62 20.76
CA ARG A 14 7.10 8.05 20.97
C ARG A 14 6.12 7.05 20.38
N ALA A 15 6.39 6.59 19.16
CA ALA A 15 5.52 5.66 18.45
C ALA A 15 5.46 4.27 19.10
N GLU A 16 6.54 3.79 19.69
CA GLU A 16 6.59 2.52 20.43
C GLU A 16 5.55 2.43 21.54
N LYS A 17 5.13 3.56 22.09
CA LYS A 17 4.13 3.63 23.16
C LYS A 17 2.69 3.54 22.68
N VAL A 18 2.43 3.79 21.40
CA VAL A 18 1.07 3.99 20.88
C VAL A 18 0.79 3.26 19.55
N ILE A 19 1.83 2.77 18.87
CA ILE A 19 1.70 2.10 17.58
C ILE A 19 2.42 0.74 17.64
N PRO A 20 1.70 -0.38 17.63
CA PRO A 20 2.32 -1.71 17.53
C PRO A 20 3.25 -1.77 16.31
N HIS A 21 4.51 -2.21 16.51
CA HIS A 21 5.54 -2.29 15.48
C HIS A 21 5.85 -0.98 14.72
N LEU A 22 5.51 0.17 15.27
CA LEU A 22 5.79 1.52 14.75
C LEU A 22 5.02 1.90 13.46
N THR A 23 4.24 1.01 12.91
CA THR A 23 3.56 1.22 11.63
C THR A 23 2.42 0.23 11.42
N GLY A 24 1.44 0.59 10.61
CA GLY A 24 0.37 -0.31 10.20
C GLY A 24 0.78 -1.41 9.19
N THR A 25 2.03 -1.40 8.72
CA THR A 25 2.51 -2.38 7.72
C THR A 25 3.85 -2.96 8.17
N PHE A 26 3.91 -4.26 8.45
CA PHE A 26 5.12 -4.92 8.95
C PHE A 26 6.37 -4.70 8.12
N SER A 27 6.25 -4.72 6.80
CA SER A 27 7.38 -4.47 5.89
C SER A 27 7.96 -3.05 5.97
N ARG A 28 7.25 -2.11 6.61
CA ARG A 28 7.74 -0.76 6.91
C ARG A 28 8.23 -0.61 8.34
N ALA A 29 8.13 -1.65 9.15
CA ALA A 29 8.58 -1.62 10.54
C ALA A 29 10.10 -1.44 10.62
N ALA A 30 10.56 -0.69 11.62
CA ALA A 30 11.98 -0.43 11.84
C ALA A 30 12.86 -1.70 11.87
N PRO A 31 12.42 -2.84 12.47
CA PRO A 31 13.19 -4.09 12.45
C PRO A 31 13.42 -4.69 11.06
N SER A 32 12.71 -4.23 10.03
CA SER A 32 12.91 -4.66 8.64
C SER A 32 14.12 -3.97 7.98
N PHE A 33 14.72 -2.99 8.64
CA PHE A 33 15.85 -2.19 8.14
C PHE A 33 17.02 -2.22 9.13
N VAL A 34 18.17 -1.73 8.69
CA VAL A 34 19.37 -1.66 9.57
C VAL A 34 19.19 -0.57 10.61
N GLU A 35 19.07 -1.00 11.87
CA GLU A 35 18.89 -0.07 12.99
C GLU A 35 20.10 0.87 13.15
N GLY A 36 19.82 2.13 13.44
CA GLY A 36 20.85 3.17 13.61
C GLY A 36 21.46 3.70 12.31
N VAL A 37 21.14 3.11 11.17
CA VAL A 37 21.63 3.53 9.84
C VAL A 37 20.49 4.02 8.95
N PHE A 38 19.33 3.35 9.02
CA PHE A 38 18.18 3.69 8.22
C PHE A 38 17.16 4.55 9.00
N PRO A 39 16.59 5.61 8.40
CA PRO A 39 15.59 6.43 9.06
C PRO A 39 14.27 5.67 9.24
N VAL A 40 13.55 5.97 10.32
CA VAL A 40 12.23 5.38 10.59
C VAL A 40 11.10 6.17 9.93
N TYR A 41 11.30 7.51 9.77
CA TYR A 41 10.24 8.39 9.28
C TYR A 41 10.68 9.23 8.10
N VAL A 42 9.82 9.29 7.09
CA VAL A 42 9.97 10.14 5.91
C VAL A 42 9.21 11.45 6.13
N GLN A 43 9.84 12.56 5.80
CA GLN A 43 9.25 13.90 5.83
C GLN A 43 8.60 14.27 4.50
N SER A 44 9.30 14.02 3.39
CA SER A 44 8.84 14.34 2.03
C SER A 44 9.52 13.45 0.99
N ALA A 45 8.95 13.40 -0.20
CA ALA A 45 9.54 12.64 -1.30
C ALA A 45 9.21 13.29 -2.66
N HIS A 46 10.13 13.16 -3.61
CA HIS A 46 9.97 13.65 -4.97
C HIS A 46 10.77 12.80 -5.97
N GLY A 47 10.17 12.42 -7.09
CA GLY A 47 10.81 11.56 -8.08
C GLY A 47 11.26 10.24 -7.44
N SER A 48 12.53 9.90 -7.55
CA SER A 48 13.13 8.68 -6.98
C SER A 48 13.67 8.84 -5.56
N HIS A 49 13.50 9.97 -4.92
CA HIS A 49 14.14 10.28 -3.64
C HIS A 49 13.13 10.63 -2.56
N PHE A 50 13.49 10.30 -1.33
CA PHE A 50 12.81 10.84 -0.15
C PHE A 50 13.78 11.60 0.78
N ILE A 51 13.22 12.45 1.61
CA ILE A 51 13.90 13.17 2.66
C ILE A 51 13.31 12.71 3.99
N ASP A 52 14.17 12.29 4.91
CA ASP A 52 13.75 11.91 6.25
C ASP A 52 13.44 13.12 7.14
N VAL A 53 12.95 12.88 8.34
CA VAL A 53 12.63 13.93 9.32
C VAL A 53 13.86 14.67 9.86
N ASP A 54 15.06 14.13 9.66
CA ASP A 54 16.34 14.75 10.02
C ASP A 54 16.97 15.52 8.84
N GLY A 55 16.33 15.52 7.65
CA GLY A 55 16.77 16.22 6.46
C GLY A 55 17.81 15.45 5.63
N ASN A 56 18.00 14.16 5.87
CA ASN A 56 18.83 13.32 5.03
C ASN A 56 18.08 12.91 3.77
N LYS A 57 18.77 12.96 2.62
CA LYS A 57 18.20 12.55 1.32
C LYS A 57 18.64 11.13 0.99
N PHE A 58 17.67 10.30 0.61
CA PHE A 58 17.86 8.90 0.21
C PHE A 58 17.30 8.65 -1.19
N LEU A 59 17.94 7.76 -1.92
CA LEU A 59 17.38 7.17 -3.11
C LEU A 59 16.49 5.99 -2.70
N ASP A 60 15.24 5.99 -3.17
CA ASP A 60 14.28 4.94 -2.83
C ASP A 60 14.25 3.84 -3.88
N TYR A 61 14.80 2.69 -3.54
CA TYR A 61 14.68 1.46 -4.34
C TYR A 61 13.45 0.62 -4.00
N LEU A 62 12.74 0.96 -2.93
CA LEU A 62 11.58 0.20 -2.46
C LEU A 62 10.28 0.60 -3.15
N CYS A 63 10.24 1.80 -3.73
CA CYS A 63 9.08 2.37 -4.43
C CYS A 63 7.78 2.27 -3.63
N SER A 64 7.84 2.54 -2.31
CA SER A 64 6.72 2.40 -1.37
C SER A 64 6.09 0.99 -1.39
N LEU A 65 6.90 -0.06 -1.56
CA LEU A 65 6.50 -1.48 -1.77
C LEU A 65 5.84 -1.73 -3.15
N GLY A 66 6.23 -0.95 -4.16
CA GLY A 66 5.88 -1.14 -5.56
C GLY A 66 4.86 -0.17 -6.19
N PRO A 67 3.96 0.51 -5.46
CA PRO A 67 2.94 1.33 -6.11
C PRO A 67 3.45 2.65 -6.70
N ILE A 68 4.65 3.13 -6.34
CA ILE A 68 5.21 4.40 -6.83
C ILE A 68 5.98 4.19 -8.13
N THR A 69 5.29 3.78 -9.18
CA THR A 69 5.90 3.50 -10.49
C THR A 69 6.28 4.74 -11.29
N LEU A 70 5.58 5.86 -11.07
CA LEU A 70 5.84 7.15 -11.72
C LEU A 70 6.79 8.05 -10.92
N GLY A 71 7.27 7.56 -9.78
CA GLY A 71 8.00 8.38 -8.82
C GLY A 71 7.07 9.14 -7.85
N TYR A 72 7.68 9.61 -6.77
CA TYR A 72 6.97 10.39 -5.76
C TYR A 72 6.55 11.76 -6.29
N ASN A 73 5.40 12.22 -5.82
CA ASN A 73 4.93 13.57 -6.09
C ASN A 73 4.83 13.91 -7.59
N TYR A 74 4.36 12.93 -8.39
CA TYR A 74 4.20 13.11 -9.83
C TYR A 74 3.10 14.13 -10.11
N GLU A 75 3.50 15.27 -10.67
CA GLU A 75 2.68 16.47 -10.76
C GLU A 75 1.34 16.28 -11.49
N PRO A 76 1.26 15.58 -12.65
CA PRO A 76 -0.03 15.39 -13.32
C PRO A 76 -1.06 14.66 -12.46
N VAL A 77 -0.65 13.67 -11.68
CA VAL A 77 -1.53 12.93 -10.75
C VAL A 77 -1.96 13.83 -9.60
N ASN A 78 -1.02 14.57 -9.00
CA ASN A 78 -1.32 15.49 -7.91
C ASN A 78 -2.33 16.55 -8.34
N ARG A 79 -2.17 17.12 -9.52
CA ARG A 79 -3.09 18.11 -10.07
C ARG A 79 -4.49 17.54 -10.26
N ALA A 80 -4.60 16.33 -10.79
CA ALA A 80 -5.87 15.65 -10.96
C ALA A 80 -6.58 15.43 -9.60
N ILE A 81 -5.83 14.98 -8.58
CA ILE A 81 -6.34 14.79 -7.22
C ILE A 81 -6.81 16.12 -6.61
N ILE A 82 -5.99 17.17 -6.68
CA ILE A 82 -6.33 18.50 -6.15
C ILE A 82 -7.59 19.06 -6.83
N ASN A 83 -7.72 18.87 -8.13
CA ASN A 83 -8.91 19.31 -8.85
C ASN A 83 -10.16 18.52 -8.43
N GLN A 84 -10.02 17.20 -8.27
CA GLN A 84 -11.15 16.38 -7.81
C GLN A 84 -11.58 16.72 -6.39
N LEU A 85 -10.64 17.05 -5.50
CA LEU A 85 -10.95 17.47 -4.11
C LEU A 85 -11.89 18.68 -4.04
N LYS A 86 -11.82 19.58 -5.00
CA LYS A 86 -12.73 20.76 -5.09
C LYS A 86 -14.19 20.35 -5.32
N ASN A 87 -14.42 19.18 -5.94
CA ASN A 87 -15.73 18.63 -6.24
C ASN A 87 -16.17 17.55 -5.24
N GLY A 88 -15.30 17.17 -4.30
CA GLY A 88 -15.52 16.10 -3.35
C GLY A 88 -14.91 14.76 -3.79
N ILE A 89 -14.77 13.84 -2.83
CA ILE A 89 -14.12 12.53 -3.03
C ILE A 89 -14.93 11.35 -2.49
N LEU A 90 -16.02 11.62 -1.80
CA LEU A 90 -16.89 10.60 -1.21
C LEU A 90 -18.34 10.96 -1.50
N PHE A 91 -19.05 10.10 -2.23
CA PHE A 91 -20.39 10.34 -2.68
C PHE A 91 -21.31 9.18 -2.32
N SER A 92 -22.62 9.46 -2.17
CA SER A 92 -23.65 8.44 -1.96
C SER A 92 -24.03 7.70 -3.25
N LEU A 93 -23.60 8.22 -4.41
CA LEU A 93 -23.84 7.64 -5.74
C LEU A 93 -22.51 7.44 -6.44
N PRO A 94 -22.45 6.54 -7.46
CA PRO A 94 -21.24 6.36 -8.28
C PRO A 94 -20.81 7.66 -8.95
N HIS A 95 -19.51 7.85 -9.09
CA HIS A 95 -18.94 8.99 -9.80
C HIS A 95 -18.51 8.58 -11.21
N PRO A 96 -18.64 9.46 -12.24
CA PRO A 96 -18.24 9.14 -13.63
C PRO A 96 -16.81 8.64 -13.80
N VAL A 97 -15.86 9.12 -13.00
CA VAL A 97 -14.46 8.66 -12.99
C VAL A 97 -14.33 7.15 -12.75
N GLU A 98 -15.25 6.54 -11.96
CA GLU A 98 -15.26 5.10 -11.73
C GLU A 98 -15.59 4.33 -13.02
N LEU A 99 -16.54 4.84 -13.82
CA LEU A 99 -16.86 4.27 -15.12
C LEU A 99 -15.69 4.44 -16.10
N GLU A 100 -15.15 5.65 -16.24
CA GLU A 100 -14.03 5.96 -17.14
C GLU A 100 -12.81 5.09 -16.84
N LEU A 101 -12.49 4.88 -15.56
CA LEU A 101 -11.39 4.01 -15.16
C LEU A 101 -11.69 2.53 -15.45
N SER A 102 -12.93 2.08 -15.27
CA SER A 102 -13.34 0.71 -15.60
C SER A 102 -13.21 0.42 -17.09
N GLU A 103 -13.63 1.35 -17.95
CA GLU A 103 -13.48 1.25 -19.40
C GLU A 103 -12.01 1.22 -19.82
N LEU A 104 -11.17 2.05 -19.20
CA LEU A 104 -9.74 2.07 -19.46
C LEU A 104 -9.07 0.75 -19.07
N ILE A 105 -9.42 0.20 -17.92
CA ILE A 105 -8.90 -1.10 -17.45
C ILE A 105 -9.33 -2.22 -18.40
N ALA A 106 -10.61 -2.28 -18.75
CA ALA A 106 -11.13 -3.30 -19.67
C ALA A 106 -10.45 -3.23 -21.06
N LYS A 107 -10.16 -2.03 -21.54
CA LYS A 107 -9.41 -1.83 -22.79
C LYS A 107 -7.94 -2.22 -22.70
N THR A 108 -7.32 -2.06 -21.53
CA THR A 108 -5.86 -2.19 -21.36
C THR A 108 -5.45 -3.59 -20.92
N ILE A 109 -6.25 -4.23 -20.10
CA ILE A 109 -5.96 -5.56 -19.53
C ILE A 109 -6.73 -6.63 -20.31
N PRO A 110 -6.04 -7.56 -20.99
CA PRO A 110 -6.69 -8.63 -21.72
C PRO A 110 -7.62 -9.47 -20.84
N ASN A 111 -8.72 -9.95 -21.44
CA ASN A 111 -9.73 -10.81 -20.79
C ASN A 111 -10.42 -10.17 -19.54
N THR A 112 -10.53 -8.85 -19.55
CA THR A 112 -11.24 -8.10 -18.52
C THR A 112 -12.57 -7.59 -19.09
N ASP A 113 -13.66 -8.25 -18.77
CA ASP A 113 -15.01 -7.82 -19.22
C ASP A 113 -15.64 -6.81 -18.25
N MET A 114 -15.39 -6.99 -16.94
CA MET A 114 -15.98 -6.17 -15.88
C MET A 114 -14.96 -5.88 -14.79
N VAL A 115 -15.07 -4.71 -14.18
CA VAL A 115 -14.16 -4.25 -13.11
C VAL A 115 -14.96 -3.94 -11.85
N LYS A 116 -14.48 -4.41 -10.70
CA LYS A 116 -14.99 -4.02 -9.39
C LYS A 116 -13.87 -3.47 -8.55
N PHE A 117 -14.04 -2.23 -8.09
CA PHE A 117 -13.09 -1.59 -7.18
C PHE A 117 -13.36 -1.97 -5.74
N GLU A 118 -12.29 -2.19 -5.00
CA GLU A 118 -12.32 -2.48 -3.58
C GLU A 118 -11.35 -1.54 -2.82
N LYS A 119 -11.52 -1.44 -1.51
CA LYS A 119 -10.77 -0.48 -0.70
C LYS A 119 -9.29 -0.85 -0.54
N SER A 120 -8.96 -2.14 -0.58
CA SER A 120 -7.60 -2.65 -0.42
C SER A 120 -7.40 -3.94 -1.21
N GLY A 121 -6.14 -4.34 -1.41
CA GLY A 121 -5.82 -5.64 -2.02
C GLY A 121 -6.42 -6.82 -1.27
N SER A 122 -6.46 -6.78 0.06
CA SER A 122 -7.10 -7.82 0.87
C SER A 122 -8.61 -7.93 0.59
N ASN A 123 -9.30 -6.81 0.47
CA ASN A 123 -10.72 -6.79 0.11
C ASN A 123 -10.92 -7.33 -1.30
N ALA A 124 -10.11 -6.91 -2.27
CA ALA A 124 -10.21 -7.36 -3.65
C ALA A 124 -9.99 -8.88 -3.78
N VAL A 125 -8.95 -9.42 -3.13
CA VAL A 125 -8.70 -10.87 -3.11
C VAL A 125 -9.85 -11.63 -2.44
N THR A 126 -10.38 -11.13 -1.33
CA THR A 126 -11.55 -11.75 -0.68
C THR A 126 -12.76 -11.74 -1.59
N GLY A 127 -13.03 -10.64 -2.28
CA GLY A 127 -14.10 -10.53 -3.28
C GLY A 127 -13.92 -11.56 -4.41
N ALA A 128 -12.71 -11.64 -4.97
CA ALA A 128 -12.37 -12.58 -6.03
C ALA A 128 -12.56 -14.04 -5.60
N VAL A 129 -12.10 -14.41 -4.41
CA VAL A 129 -12.27 -15.76 -3.88
C VAL A 129 -13.74 -16.10 -3.64
N ARG A 130 -14.52 -15.17 -3.11
CA ARG A 130 -15.98 -15.38 -2.94
C ARG A 130 -16.67 -15.59 -4.29
N ALA A 131 -16.31 -14.78 -5.30
CA ALA A 131 -16.82 -14.96 -6.66
C ALA A 131 -16.44 -16.31 -7.26
N ALA A 132 -15.17 -16.71 -7.12
CA ALA A 132 -14.68 -18.01 -7.59
C ALA A 132 -15.40 -19.18 -6.92
N ARG A 133 -15.61 -19.15 -5.61
CA ARG A 133 -16.39 -20.17 -4.88
C ARG A 133 -17.85 -20.22 -5.36
N ALA A 134 -18.47 -19.06 -5.51
CA ALA A 134 -19.85 -18.99 -5.99
C ALA A 134 -20.00 -19.57 -7.40
N PHE A 135 -19.05 -19.25 -8.28
CA PHE A 135 -19.04 -19.76 -9.66
C PHE A 135 -18.75 -21.25 -9.75
N THR A 136 -17.69 -21.72 -9.09
CA THR A 136 -17.23 -23.11 -9.19
C THR A 136 -17.98 -24.07 -8.27
N LYS A 137 -18.71 -23.59 -7.27
CA LYS A 137 -19.31 -24.37 -6.17
C LYS A 137 -18.28 -25.18 -5.37
N ARG A 138 -17.02 -24.74 -5.32
CA ARG A 138 -15.92 -25.38 -4.60
C ARG A 138 -15.45 -24.49 -3.46
N ASP A 139 -15.22 -25.07 -2.28
CA ASP A 139 -14.76 -24.33 -1.09
C ASP A 139 -13.25 -24.24 -0.99
N LYS A 140 -12.53 -25.27 -1.47
CA LYS A 140 -11.07 -25.36 -1.34
C LYS A 140 -10.36 -24.47 -2.33
N ILE A 141 -9.31 -23.79 -1.84
CA ILE A 141 -8.43 -22.91 -2.62
C ILE A 141 -7.00 -23.42 -2.49
N ALA A 142 -6.32 -23.57 -3.62
CA ALA A 142 -4.89 -23.79 -3.65
C ALA A 142 -4.19 -22.42 -3.49
N TYR A 143 -3.25 -22.35 -2.59
CA TYR A 143 -2.48 -21.16 -2.30
C TYR A 143 -0.99 -21.40 -2.57
N CYS A 144 -0.33 -20.44 -3.21
CA CYS A 144 1.11 -20.49 -3.49
C CYS A 144 1.76 -19.15 -3.20
N GLY A 145 2.84 -19.17 -2.43
CA GLY A 145 3.66 -18.00 -2.14
C GLY A 145 3.10 -17.05 -1.06
N HIS A 146 3.58 -15.81 -1.08
CA HIS A 146 3.17 -14.76 -0.14
C HIS A 146 1.97 -13.98 -0.68
N GLY A 147 0.84 -14.10 -0.02
CA GLY A 147 -0.41 -13.47 -0.47
C GLY A 147 -0.54 -11.99 -0.19
N GLY A 148 0.26 -11.43 0.72
CA GLY A 148 0.15 -10.02 1.11
C GLY A 148 -1.25 -9.60 1.61
N VAL A 149 -2.05 -10.56 2.06
CA VAL A 149 -3.45 -10.37 2.44
C VAL A 149 -3.61 -10.48 3.95
N TRP A 150 -4.38 -9.58 4.54
CA TRP A 150 -4.58 -9.47 5.99
C TRP A 150 -5.75 -10.28 6.55
N HIS A 151 -6.57 -10.89 5.71
CA HIS A 151 -7.73 -11.62 6.18
C HIS A 151 -7.33 -13.00 6.73
N ASP A 152 -7.94 -13.43 7.81
CA ASP A 152 -7.57 -14.59 8.65
C ASP A 152 -7.26 -15.85 7.86
N TRP A 153 -8.06 -16.16 6.87
CA TRP A 153 -7.90 -17.34 6.05
C TRP A 153 -6.70 -17.33 5.10
N PHE A 154 -5.98 -16.19 4.99
CA PHE A 154 -4.74 -16.03 4.21
C PHE A 154 -3.49 -15.81 5.08
N THR A 155 -3.64 -15.23 6.26
CA THR A 155 -2.49 -14.86 7.11
C THR A 155 -1.76 -16.05 7.68
N VAL A 156 -2.40 -17.19 7.76
CA VAL A 156 -1.85 -18.45 8.30
C VAL A 156 -0.60 -18.94 7.58
N THR A 157 -0.36 -18.47 6.34
CA THR A 157 0.71 -18.98 5.48
C THR A 157 2.02 -18.19 5.56
N THR A 158 2.01 -17.02 6.19
CA THR A 158 3.18 -16.11 6.20
C THR A 158 4.05 -16.22 7.45
N SER A 159 3.62 -16.92 8.46
CA SER A 159 4.33 -17.11 9.72
C SER A 159 4.58 -18.57 10.00
N ARG A 160 5.81 -18.93 10.42
CA ARG A 160 6.12 -20.24 11.02
C ARG A 160 5.33 -20.50 12.30
N ASN A 161 4.75 -19.48 12.88
CA ASN A 161 4.02 -19.50 14.16
C ASN A 161 2.50 -19.60 13.98
N LYS A 162 2.01 -20.19 12.89
CA LYS A 162 0.61 -20.54 12.66
C LYS A 162 -0.37 -19.49 13.19
N GLY A 163 -0.30 -18.30 12.63
CA GLY A 163 -1.46 -17.43 12.57
C GLY A 163 -2.07 -17.00 13.91
N ILE A 164 -1.27 -16.46 14.75
CA ILE A 164 -1.82 -15.64 15.85
C ILE A 164 -1.20 -14.28 15.76
#